data_bdb4bd916ebadb25603b61d602fb0092
#
_entry.id   bdb4bd916ebadb25603b61d602fb0092
#
_cell.length_a   1.000
_cell.length_b   1.000
_cell.length_c   1.000
_cell.angle_alpha   90.00
_cell.angle_beta   90.00
_cell.angle_gamma   90.00
#
_symmetry.space_group_name_H-M   'P 1'
#
loop_
_entity.id
_entity.type
_entity.pdbx_description
1 polymer ?
#
loop_
_entity_poly.entity_id
_entity_poly.type
_entity_poly.pdbx_seq_one_letter_code
_entity_poly.pdbx_strand_id
1 'polypeptide(L)'
;MVNIAVVIGRLAKAPQVRVLPSGLSLANFDLSVRRADEIAESVPIALFTGPEGVPSWQEGDEVLVVGRVRRRFFRVAGGTQSRTEVVADSAVPVAQAGSVAKVLEHARSLLASAIEEASAGPLACAAGQVPGAPPA
;
A
#
# COMPACT_ATOMS: atom_id res chain seq x y z
N MET A 1 -15.66 -1.94 6.76
CA MET A 1 -15.03 -1.56 5.47
C MET A 1 -13.55 -1.87 5.52
N VAL A 2 -12.96 -2.21 4.39
CA VAL A 2 -11.56 -2.60 4.33
C VAL A 2 -10.87 -1.93 3.14
N ASN A 3 -9.65 -1.47 3.36
CA ASN A 3 -8.79 -0.95 2.31
C ASN A 3 -7.36 -1.34 2.67
N ILE A 4 -6.90 -2.42 2.09
CA ILE A 4 -5.58 -2.99 2.37
C ILE A 4 -4.89 -3.26 1.05
N ALA A 5 -3.64 -2.84 0.95
CA ALA A 5 -2.78 -3.15 -0.17
C ALA A 5 -1.50 -3.80 0.35
N VAL A 6 -1.10 -4.88 -0.26
CA VAL A 6 0.16 -5.56 0.01
C VAL A 6 0.92 -5.65 -1.29
N VAL A 7 2.10 -5.07 -1.33
CA VAL A 7 2.89 -4.98 -2.56
C VAL A 7 4.32 -5.39 -2.25
N ILE A 8 4.86 -6.28 -3.05
CA ILE A 8 6.28 -6.59 -3.04
C ILE A 8 6.80 -6.27 -4.44
N GLY A 9 7.79 -5.41 -4.51
CA GLY A 9 8.36 -5.02 -5.77
C GLY A 9 9.74 -4.41 -5.61
N ARG A 10 10.32 -4.01 -6.70
CA ARG A 10 11.65 -3.39 -6.73
C ARG A 10 11.52 -1.89 -6.91
N LEU A 11 12.37 -1.15 -6.20
CA LEU A 11 12.43 0.28 -6.40
C LEU A 11 12.88 0.61 -7.81
N ALA A 12 12.05 1.35 -8.52
CA ALA A 12 12.40 1.83 -9.85
C ALA A 12 13.50 2.88 -9.81
N LYS A 13 13.51 3.68 -8.73
CA LYS A 13 14.51 4.69 -8.43
C LYS A 13 14.63 4.83 -6.92
N ALA A 14 15.70 5.46 -6.45
CA ALA A 14 15.80 5.81 -5.04
C ALA A 14 14.62 6.70 -4.64
N PRO A 15 14.12 6.57 -3.40
CA PRO A 15 13.00 7.38 -2.93
C PRO A 15 13.30 8.88 -3.02
N GLN A 16 12.30 9.65 -3.43
CA GLN A 16 12.37 11.09 -3.38
C GLN A 16 11.80 11.56 -2.06
N VAL A 17 12.58 12.33 -1.32
CA VAL A 17 12.25 12.73 0.04
C VAL A 17 11.92 14.20 0.08
N ARG A 18 10.86 14.53 0.82
CA ARG A 18 10.46 15.91 1.05
C ARG A 18 10.07 16.07 2.51
N VAL A 19 10.57 17.13 3.13
CA VAL A 19 10.19 17.47 4.51
C VAL A 19 8.92 18.32 4.45
N LEU A 20 7.91 17.91 5.20
CA LEU A 20 6.62 18.59 5.28
C LEU A 20 6.65 19.67 6.36
N PRO A 21 5.74 20.68 6.27
CA PRO A 21 5.64 21.71 7.32
C PRO A 21 5.40 21.14 8.72
N SER A 22 4.80 19.96 8.82
CA SER A 22 4.57 19.28 10.10
C SER A 22 5.85 18.72 10.73
N GLY A 23 6.98 18.73 10.02
CA GLY A 23 8.22 18.10 10.47
C GLY A 23 8.37 16.65 10.04
N LEU A 24 7.33 16.03 9.54
CA LEU A 24 7.41 14.67 8.98
C LEU A 24 8.10 14.72 7.62
N SER A 25 8.75 13.63 7.29
CA SER A 25 9.30 13.44 5.95
C SER A 25 8.37 12.56 5.13
N LEU A 26 8.24 12.89 3.86
CA LEU A 26 7.47 12.11 2.90
C LEU A 26 8.43 11.52 1.89
N ALA A 27 8.48 10.20 1.81
CA ALA A 27 9.21 9.50 0.78
C ALA A 27 8.23 9.03 -0.30
N ASN A 28 8.48 9.42 -1.53
CA ASN A 28 7.72 8.95 -2.68
C ASN A 28 8.61 8.05 -3.52
N PHE A 29 8.12 6.89 -3.87
CA PHE A 29 8.82 5.97 -4.74
C PHE A 29 7.84 5.11 -5.50
N ASP A 30 8.29 4.57 -6.61
CA ASP A 30 7.52 3.63 -7.40
C ASP A 30 8.11 2.24 -7.25
N LEU A 31 7.25 1.27 -7.01
CA LEU A 31 7.64 -0.13 -7.01
C LEU A 31 7.29 -0.74 -8.36
N SER A 32 8.25 -1.39 -8.97
CA SER A 32 8.04 -2.19 -10.16
C SER A 32 7.64 -3.58 -9.72
N VAL A 33 6.44 -3.99 -10.07
CA VAL A 33 5.89 -5.30 -9.73
C VAL A 33 5.75 -6.09 -11.03
N ARG A 34 6.37 -7.26 -11.07
CA ARG A 34 6.29 -8.13 -12.24
C ARG A 34 5.11 -9.07 -12.09
N ARG A 35 4.23 -9.03 -13.08
CA ARG A 35 3.08 -9.94 -13.14
C ARG A 35 3.53 -11.32 -13.64
N ALA A 36 2.62 -12.29 -13.53
CA ALA A 36 2.88 -13.65 -13.99
C ALA A 36 3.20 -13.74 -15.49
N ASP A 37 2.69 -12.80 -16.29
CA ASP A 37 2.97 -12.70 -17.72
C ASP A 37 4.23 -11.88 -18.03
N GLU A 38 5.02 -11.58 -17.01
CA GLU A 38 6.27 -10.82 -17.06
C GLU A 38 6.12 -9.35 -17.45
N ILE A 39 4.91 -8.85 -17.55
CA ILE A 39 4.69 -7.41 -17.71
C ILE A 39 4.91 -6.73 -16.37
N ALA A 40 5.74 -5.70 -16.35
CA ALA A 40 5.98 -4.92 -15.17
C ALA A 40 4.89 -3.86 -15.00
N GLU A 41 4.39 -3.73 -13.77
CA GLU A 41 3.46 -2.67 -13.39
C GLU A 41 4.12 -1.75 -12.39
N SER A 42 3.83 -0.47 -12.47
CA SER A 42 4.37 0.52 -11.55
C SER A 42 3.32 0.89 -10.52
N VAL A 43 3.70 0.81 -9.25
CA VAL A 43 2.82 1.14 -8.12
C VAL A 43 3.42 2.31 -7.36
N PRO A 44 2.79 3.48 -7.36
CA PRO A 44 3.29 4.63 -6.59
C PRO A 44 3.03 4.45 -5.10
N ILE A 45 4.05 4.70 -4.31
CA ILE A 45 4.00 4.56 -2.85
C ILE A 45 4.31 5.90 -2.20
N ALA A 46 3.55 6.23 -1.17
CA ALA A 46 3.81 7.36 -0.29
C ALA A 46 4.08 6.83 1.12
N LEU A 47 5.25 7.12 1.65
CA LEU A 47 5.66 6.70 2.98
C LEU A 47 5.97 7.93 3.83
N PHE A 48 5.17 8.12 4.89
CA PHE A 48 5.43 9.17 5.86
C PHE A 48 6.33 8.61 6.95
N THR A 49 7.42 9.30 7.24
CA THR A 49 8.39 8.88 8.26
C THR A 49 8.53 9.94 9.32
N GLY A 50 8.94 9.50 10.51
CA GLY A 50 9.22 10.39 11.61
C GLY A 50 10.61 11.04 11.51
N PRO A 51 11.05 11.63 12.62
CA PRO A 51 12.35 12.34 12.65
C PRO A 51 13.57 11.46 12.41
N GLU A 52 13.44 10.16 12.56
CA GLU A 52 14.53 9.23 12.24
C GLU A 52 14.87 9.20 10.75
N GLY A 53 14.01 9.80 9.95
CA GLY A 53 14.30 9.98 8.54
C GLY A 53 13.87 8.83 7.65
N VAL A 54 14.24 8.95 6.41
CA VAL A 54 13.85 8.03 5.34
C VAL A 54 14.89 6.93 5.22
N PRO A 55 14.46 5.68 5.01
CA PRO A 55 15.40 4.60 4.76
C PRO A 55 16.30 4.89 3.56
N SER A 56 17.52 4.45 3.63
CA SER A 56 18.53 4.65 2.57
C SER A 56 18.41 3.57 1.49
N TRP A 57 17.21 3.34 0.99
CA TRP A 57 16.99 2.36 -0.08
C TRP A 57 17.47 2.89 -1.42
N GLN A 58 17.90 1.98 -2.26
CA GLN A 58 18.45 2.30 -3.56
C GLN A 58 17.63 1.65 -4.68
N GLU A 59 17.81 2.16 -5.89
CA GLU A 59 17.23 1.56 -7.07
C GLU A 59 17.53 0.06 -7.12
N GLY A 60 16.51 -0.73 -7.41
CA GLY A 60 16.63 -2.18 -7.51
C GLY A 60 16.41 -2.93 -6.21
N ASP A 61 16.38 -2.25 -5.07
CA ASP A 61 16.09 -2.91 -3.80
C ASP A 61 14.67 -3.44 -3.79
N GLU A 62 14.50 -4.64 -3.27
CA GLU A 62 13.18 -5.27 -3.15
C GLU A 62 12.56 -4.92 -1.80
N VAL A 63 11.34 -4.40 -1.84
CA VAL A 63 10.67 -3.87 -0.66
C VAL A 63 9.25 -4.44 -0.58
N LEU A 64 8.85 -4.77 0.64
CA LEU A 64 7.48 -5.12 0.99
C LEU A 64 6.79 -3.89 1.56
N VAL A 65 5.64 -3.55 1.02
CA VAL A 65 4.80 -2.45 1.50
C VAL A 65 3.43 -2.98 1.87
N VAL A 66 2.96 -2.61 3.04
CA VAL A 66 1.58 -2.85 3.48
C VAL A 66 0.97 -1.50 3.82
N GLY A 67 -0.17 -1.22 3.25
CA GLY A 67 -0.83 0.06 3.45
C GLY A 67 -2.23 0.06 2.87
N ARG A 68 -2.65 1.21 2.41
CA ARG A 68 -3.98 1.40 1.83
C ARG A 68 -3.90 2.17 0.53
N VAL A 69 -4.85 1.94 -0.35
CA VAL A 69 -4.98 2.70 -1.60
C VAL A 69 -5.67 4.02 -1.30
N ARG A 70 -5.12 5.09 -1.83
CA ARG A 70 -5.69 6.43 -1.70
C ARG A 70 -5.69 7.10 -3.05
N ARG A 71 -6.78 7.79 -3.36
CA ARG A 71 -6.83 8.70 -4.50
C ARG A 71 -6.78 10.13 -3.99
N ARG A 72 -5.80 10.87 -4.45
CA ARG A 72 -5.55 12.23 -4.02
C ARG A 72 -5.81 13.19 -5.18
N PHE A 73 -6.51 14.29 -4.90
CA PHE A 73 -6.77 15.34 -5.87
C PHE A 73 -5.91 16.54 -5.53
N PHE A 74 -5.39 17.19 -6.56
CA PHE A 74 -4.54 18.37 -6.38
C PHE A 74 -4.70 19.30 -7.56
N ARG A 75 -4.45 20.59 -7.30
CA ARG A 75 -4.55 21.61 -8.32
C ARG A 75 -3.25 21.74 -9.08
N VAL A 76 -3.39 21.88 -10.40
CA VAL A 76 -2.30 22.18 -11.31
C VAL A 76 -2.74 23.32 -12.22
N ALA A 77 -1.83 23.87 -13.00
CA ALA A 77 -2.07 25.02 -13.85
C ALA A 77 -3.24 24.84 -14.83
N GLY A 78 -3.60 23.67 -15.20
CA GLY A 78 -4.69 23.40 -16.15
C GLY A 78 -5.98 22.92 -15.52
N GLY A 79 -6.09 22.91 -14.17
CA GLY A 79 -7.27 22.42 -13.48
C GLY A 79 -6.95 21.49 -12.34
N THR A 80 -7.79 20.50 -12.12
CA THR A 80 -7.61 19.50 -11.05
C THR A 80 -7.10 18.21 -11.64
N GLN A 81 -6.09 17.62 -11.01
CA GLN A 81 -5.60 16.30 -11.35
C GLN A 81 -5.77 15.36 -10.16
N SER A 82 -5.71 14.07 -10.43
CA SER A 82 -5.76 13.06 -9.38
C SER A 82 -4.59 12.09 -9.52
N ARG A 83 -4.18 11.53 -8.40
CA ARG A 83 -3.17 10.49 -8.35
C ARG A 83 -3.62 9.40 -7.41
N THR A 84 -3.59 8.17 -7.87
CA THR A 84 -3.85 6.99 -7.05
C THR A 84 -2.51 6.43 -6.59
N GLU A 85 -2.39 6.19 -5.30
CA GLU A 85 -1.15 5.73 -4.70
C GLU A 85 -1.45 4.83 -3.50
N VAL A 86 -0.46 4.07 -3.06
CA VAL A 86 -0.53 3.31 -1.82
C VAL A 86 0.15 4.13 -0.75
N VAL A 87 -0.59 4.44 0.32
CA VAL A 87 -0.02 5.06 1.51
C VAL A 87 0.46 3.94 2.41
N ALA A 88 1.77 3.87 2.62
CA ALA A 88 2.38 2.79 3.38
C ALA A 88 2.17 2.98 4.87
N ASP A 89 1.64 1.95 5.53
CA ASP A 89 1.66 1.84 6.99
C ASP A 89 2.97 1.22 7.45
N SER A 90 3.49 0.29 6.64
CA SER A 90 4.75 -0.40 6.90
C SER A 90 5.47 -0.63 5.58
N ALA A 91 6.78 -0.44 5.58
CA ALA A 91 7.61 -0.71 4.42
C ALA A 91 8.96 -1.23 4.90
N VAL A 92 9.34 -2.42 4.44
CA VAL A 92 10.57 -3.08 4.89
C VAL A 92 11.28 -3.74 3.71
N PRO A 93 12.61 -3.77 3.72
CA PRO A 93 13.36 -4.54 2.72
C PRO A 93 13.06 -6.03 2.83
N VAL A 94 12.88 -6.68 1.73
CA VAL A 94 12.59 -8.13 1.70
C VAL A 94 13.77 -8.93 2.26
N ALA A 95 14.97 -8.40 2.18
CA ALA A 95 16.15 -9.04 2.76
C ALA A 95 16.08 -9.20 4.29
N GLN A 96 15.25 -8.41 4.96
CA GLN A 96 15.03 -8.49 6.41
C GLN A 96 13.89 -9.45 6.73
N ALA A 97 14.17 -10.74 6.70
CA ALA A 97 13.14 -11.78 6.84
C ALA A 97 12.29 -11.67 8.10
N GLY A 98 12.90 -11.31 9.24
CA GLY A 98 12.17 -11.14 10.50
C GLY A 98 11.17 -9.97 10.44
N SER A 99 11.55 -8.88 9.83
CA SER A 99 10.67 -7.74 9.64
C SER A 99 9.55 -8.05 8.64
N VAL A 100 9.87 -8.77 7.58
CA VAL A 100 8.88 -9.22 6.59
C VAL A 100 7.80 -10.06 7.25
N ALA A 101 8.20 -11.01 8.09
CA ALA A 101 7.24 -11.86 8.79
C ALA A 101 6.29 -11.06 9.68
N LYS A 102 6.81 -10.07 10.40
CA LYS A 102 6.01 -9.20 11.25
C LYS A 102 5.01 -8.36 10.45
N VAL A 103 5.46 -7.79 9.35
CA VAL A 103 4.62 -6.95 8.51
C VAL A 103 3.52 -7.77 7.85
N LEU A 104 3.83 -8.96 7.35
CA LEU A 104 2.83 -9.85 6.77
C LEU A 104 1.83 -10.34 7.81
N GLU A 105 2.28 -10.60 9.04
CA GLU A 105 1.37 -10.97 10.14
C GLU A 105 0.43 -9.82 10.47
N HIS A 106 0.91 -8.58 10.44
CA HIS A 106 0.07 -7.42 10.62
C HIS A 106 -1.00 -7.33 9.51
N ALA A 107 -0.61 -7.54 8.27
CA ALA A 107 -1.54 -7.57 7.15
C ALA A 107 -2.60 -8.66 7.31
N ARG A 108 -2.18 -9.83 7.75
CA ARG A 108 -3.09 -10.94 8.04
C ARG A 108 -4.09 -10.58 9.13
N SER A 109 -3.62 -9.90 10.16
CA SER A 109 -4.47 -9.44 11.26
C SER A 109 -5.52 -8.44 10.78
N LEU A 110 -5.15 -7.52 9.91
CA LEU A 110 -6.10 -6.57 9.32
C LEU A 110 -7.18 -7.28 8.50
N LEU A 111 -6.78 -8.29 7.73
CA LEU A 111 -7.73 -9.09 6.94
C LEU A 111 -8.64 -9.91 7.85
N ALA A 112 -8.12 -10.49 8.92
CA ALA A 112 -8.92 -11.24 9.88
C ALA A 112 -9.99 -10.35 10.53
N SER A 113 -9.63 -9.13 10.90
CA SER A 113 -10.58 -8.16 11.44
C SER A 113 -11.66 -7.81 10.43
N ALA A 114 -11.31 -7.64 9.18
CA ALA A 114 -12.25 -7.36 8.11
C ALA A 114 -13.23 -8.53 7.90
N ILE A 115 -12.74 -9.77 8.00
CA ILE A 115 -13.57 -10.96 7.91
C ILE A 115 -14.56 -11.00 9.07
N GLU A 116 -14.12 -10.74 10.28
CA GLU A 116 -14.99 -10.69 11.46
C GLU A 116 -16.06 -9.61 11.31
N GLU A 117 -15.69 -8.43 10.88
CA GLU A 117 -16.62 -7.33 10.64
C GLU A 117 -17.68 -7.72 9.62
N ALA A 118 -17.28 -8.36 8.53
CA ALA A 118 -18.20 -8.82 7.50
C ALA A 118 -19.14 -9.91 8.03
N SER A 119 -18.63 -10.81 8.85
CA SER A 119 -19.41 -11.92 9.41
C SER A 119 -20.36 -11.47 10.50
N ALA A 120 -20.04 -10.42 11.23
CA ALA A 120 -20.87 -9.90 12.32
C ALA A 120 -21.98 -8.98 11.82
N GLY A 121 -21.89 -8.48 10.63
CA GLY A 121 -22.88 -7.55 10.09
C GLY A 121 -24.19 -8.25 9.72
N PRO A 122 -25.33 -7.61 9.94
CA PRO A 122 -26.60 -8.19 9.51
C PRO A 122 -26.69 -8.43 8.01
N LEU A 123 -25.94 -7.68 7.24
CA LEU A 123 -25.84 -7.86 5.80
C LEU A 123 -25.06 -9.09 5.40
N ALA A 124 -24.26 -9.64 6.29
CA ALA A 124 -23.53 -10.85 6.01
C ALA A 124 -24.46 -12.00 5.72
N CYS A 125 -25.57 -12.05 6.40
CA CYS A 125 -26.59 -13.05 6.14
C CYS A 125 -27.36 -12.80 4.86
N ALA A 126 -27.71 -11.56 4.62
CA ALA A 126 -28.34 -11.16 3.37
C ALA A 126 -27.38 -11.33 2.22
N ALA A 127 -26.14 -11.17 2.52
CA ALA A 127 -25.07 -11.35 1.57
C ALA A 127 -24.67 -12.81 1.36
N GLY A 128 -25.30 -13.71 2.01
CA GLY A 128 -25.28 -15.09 1.55
C GLY A 128 -25.56 -15.13 0.06
N GLN A 129 -26.10 -14.05 -0.40
CA GLN A 129 -26.03 -13.68 -1.78
C GLN A 129 -24.69 -13.03 -2.05
N VAL A 130 -23.82 -13.77 -2.58
CA VAL A 130 -22.55 -13.24 -3.00
C VAL A 130 -22.81 -12.17 -4.06
N PRO A 131 -22.35 -10.92 -3.84
CA PRO A 131 -22.48 -9.90 -4.86
C PRO A 131 -21.70 -10.36 -6.08
N GLY A 132 -22.32 -10.31 -7.22
CA GLY A 132 -21.69 -10.77 -8.43
C GLY A 132 -21.83 -12.26 -8.67
N ALA A 133 -22.22 -13.05 -7.70
CA ALA A 133 -22.69 -14.37 -7.99
C ALA A 133 -24.12 -14.24 -8.50
N PRO A 134 -24.46 -14.84 -9.62
CA PRO A 134 -25.84 -14.89 -9.98
C PRO A 134 -26.59 -15.51 -8.82
N PRO A 135 -27.66 -14.88 -8.36
CA PRO A 135 -28.56 -15.61 -7.52
C PRO A 135 -28.88 -16.84 -8.33
N ALA A 136 -28.61 -17.89 -7.76
CA ALA A 136 -28.82 -19.14 -8.47
C ALA A 136 -30.09 -19.10 -9.26
#